data_e55a4e9148218478a1f726afc64f0b00
#
_entry.id   e55a4e9148218478a1f726afc64f0b00
#
_cell.length_a   1.000
_cell.length_b   1.000
_cell.length_c   1.000
_cell.angle_alpha   90.00
_cell.angle_beta   90.00
_cell.angle_gamma   90.00
#
_symmetry.space_group_name_H-M   'P 1'
#
loop_
_entity.id
_entity.type
_entity.pdbx_description
1 polymer ?
#
loop_
_entity_poly.entity_id
_entity_poly.type
_entity_poly.pdbx_seq_one_letter_code
_entity_poly.pdbx_strand_id
1 'polypeptide(L)'
;METMRFSSRVDISEPNPIAKAEAEAKTSGITLGKLNDSNPTKHALAPELLPDIYGAEPRGQRYAREALAAFLQGRGNDVAVEDLYILSSTSEAYSWLIKLLCDAGDAVLAPKPGYPLIESIARLECVDMIEYQQRFDGSWYIDVAELREALESEEGERIRALVLINPNNPTGSYVKPSEREAIVRLCH
;
A
#
# COMPACT_ATOMS: atom_id res chain seq x y z
N MET A 1 -23.39 -27.28 -19.15
CA MET A 1 -22.73 -25.95 -19.19
C MET A 1 -21.46 -26.11 -18.37
N GLU A 2 -20.27 -26.05 -19.01
CA GLU A 2 -19.02 -25.97 -18.26
C GLU A 2 -19.01 -24.68 -17.46
N THR A 3 -18.75 -24.80 -16.16
CA THR A 3 -18.61 -23.64 -15.27
C THR A 3 -17.31 -22.92 -15.64
N MET A 4 -17.41 -21.63 -15.96
CA MET A 4 -16.24 -20.79 -16.24
C MET A 4 -15.27 -20.87 -15.07
N ARG A 5 -14.02 -21.21 -15.35
CA ARG A 5 -12.95 -21.28 -14.33
C ARG A 5 -12.19 -19.99 -14.31
N PHE A 6 -12.22 -19.30 -13.17
CA PHE A 6 -11.38 -18.11 -12.94
C PHE A 6 -9.95 -18.50 -12.52
N SER A 7 -9.03 -17.54 -12.63
CA SER A 7 -7.68 -17.71 -12.11
C SER A 7 -7.71 -17.95 -10.60
N SER A 8 -6.83 -18.85 -10.09
CA SER A 8 -6.66 -19.05 -8.65
C SER A 8 -6.13 -17.83 -7.89
N ARG A 9 -5.61 -16.84 -8.62
CA ARG A 9 -5.20 -15.54 -8.07
C ARG A 9 -6.37 -14.63 -7.69
N VAL A 10 -7.54 -14.90 -8.26
CA VAL A 10 -8.76 -14.11 -7.99
C VAL A 10 -9.53 -14.79 -6.87
N ASP A 11 -9.61 -14.12 -5.73
CA ASP A 11 -10.47 -14.55 -4.64
C ASP A 11 -11.84 -13.87 -4.81
N ILE A 12 -12.80 -14.66 -5.26
CA ILE A 12 -14.22 -14.27 -5.39
C ILE A 12 -15.05 -14.92 -4.29
N SER A 13 -14.41 -15.31 -3.19
CA SER A 13 -15.07 -15.87 -2.03
C SER A 13 -16.06 -14.89 -1.39
N GLU A 14 -16.74 -15.36 -0.38
CA GLU A 14 -17.75 -14.57 0.32
C GLU A 14 -17.20 -13.23 0.86
N PRO A 15 -18.07 -12.19 0.92
CA PRO A 15 -17.70 -10.94 1.55
C PRO A 15 -17.14 -11.14 2.96
N ASN A 16 -16.17 -10.32 3.35
CA ASN A 16 -15.61 -10.39 4.69
C ASN A 16 -16.67 -10.12 5.79
N PRO A 17 -16.43 -10.53 7.04
CA PRO A 17 -17.43 -10.39 8.13
C PRO A 17 -17.95 -8.98 8.33
N ILE A 18 -17.12 -7.94 8.13
CA ILE A 18 -17.53 -6.53 8.26
C ILE A 18 -18.50 -6.16 7.15
N ALA A 19 -18.21 -6.55 5.90
CA ALA A 19 -19.09 -6.29 4.77
C ALA A 19 -20.45 -7.02 4.92
N LYS A 20 -20.45 -8.24 5.46
CA LYS A 20 -21.69 -8.97 5.78
C LYS A 20 -22.51 -8.23 6.84
N ALA A 21 -21.88 -7.83 7.96
CA ALA A 21 -22.55 -7.08 9.02
C ALA A 21 -23.08 -5.73 8.54
N GLU A 22 -22.35 -5.03 7.67
CA GLU A 22 -22.81 -3.78 7.06
C GLU A 22 -24.05 -4.00 6.17
N ALA A 23 -24.07 -5.06 5.37
CA ALA A 23 -25.21 -5.41 4.52
C ALA A 23 -26.43 -5.78 5.36
N GLU A 24 -26.26 -6.56 6.43
CA GLU A 24 -27.33 -6.93 7.36
C GLU A 24 -27.91 -5.71 8.08
N ALA A 25 -27.06 -4.80 8.56
CA ALA A 25 -27.51 -3.55 9.18
C ALA A 25 -28.34 -2.69 8.23
N LYS A 26 -27.88 -2.53 6.98
CA LYS A 26 -28.63 -1.81 5.94
C LYS A 26 -29.99 -2.46 5.65
N THR A 27 -30.04 -3.78 5.53
CA THR A 27 -31.28 -4.53 5.29
C THR A 27 -32.26 -4.39 6.46
N SER A 28 -31.74 -4.27 7.68
CA SER A 28 -32.53 -4.03 8.89
C SER A 28 -32.96 -2.57 9.09
N GLY A 29 -32.69 -1.69 8.13
CA GLY A 29 -33.04 -0.26 8.19
C GLY A 29 -32.15 0.57 9.14
N ILE A 30 -31.01 0.05 9.58
CA ILE A 30 -30.08 0.79 10.43
C ILE A 30 -29.27 1.75 9.58
N THR A 31 -29.30 3.03 9.93
CA THR A 31 -28.44 4.05 9.31
C THR A 31 -27.04 3.98 9.90
N LEU A 32 -26.06 3.63 9.07
CA LEU A 32 -24.65 3.57 9.47
C LEU A 32 -23.96 4.91 9.23
N GLY A 33 -23.27 5.42 10.26
CA GLY A 33 -22.34 6.54 10.11
C GLY A 33 -21.04 6.07 9.47
N LYS A 34 -20.51 6.82 8.51
CA LYS A 34 -19.20 6.55 7.89
C LYS A 34 -18.10 7.33 8.59
N LEU A 35 -17.36 6.66 9.47
CA LEU A 35 -16.16 7.23 10.11
C LEU A 35 -14.92 7.18 9.21
N ASN A 36 -14.98 6.37 8.15
CA ASN A 36 -13.88 6.11 7.22
C ASN A 36 -14.10 6.76 5.84
N ASP A 37 -14.89 7.83 5.75
CA ASP A 37 -15.07 8.53 4.48
C ASP A 37 -13.81 9.33 4.13
N SER A 38 -13.05 8.82 3.17
CA SER A 38 -11.81 9.41 2.66
C SER A 38 -11.99 10.02 1.26
N ASN A 39 -13.23 10.21 0.81
CA ASN A 39 -13.48 10.76 -0.53
C ASN A 39 -13.30 12.29 -0.55
N PRO A 40 -12.19 12.83 -1.09
CA PRO A 40 -11.92 14.27 -1.07
C PRO A 40 -12.94 15.08 -1.86
N THR A 41 -13.57 14.51 -2.88
CA THR A 41 -14.53 15.22 -3.73
C THR A 41 -15.82 15.57 -2.99
N LYS A 42 -16.19 14.81 -1.96
CA LYS A 42 -17.33 15.13 -1.10
C LYS A 42 -17.08 16.33 -0.19
N HIS A 43 -15.83 16.75 -0.07
CA HIS A 43 -15.37 17.84 0.78
C HIS A 43 -14.90 19.04 -0.03
N ALA A 44 -15.38 19.19 -1.26
CA ALA A 44 -15.06 20.29 -2.17
C ALA A 44 -13.54 20.39 -2.50
N LEU A 45 -12.83 19.27 -2.49
CA LEU A 45 -11.41 19.19 -2.84
C LEU A 45 -11.18 18.65 -4.26
N ALA A 46 -12.20 18.66 -5.11
CA ALA A 46 -12.05 18.28 -6.52
C ALA A 46 -11.33 19.38 -7.30
N PRO A 47 -10.32 19.07 -8.14
CA PRO A 47 -9.74 20.04 -9.04
C PRO A 47 -10.76 20.42 -10.14
N GLU A 48 -10.85 21.70 -10.45
CA GLU A 48 -11.75 22.20 -11.50
C GLU A 48 -11.10 22.23 -12.90
N LEU A 49 -9.77 22.07 -12.98
CA LEU A 49 -9.02 22.26 -14.21
C LEU A 49 -8.61 20.91 -14.81
N LEU A 50 -9.10 20.65 -16.02
CA LEU A 50 -8.57 19.62 -16.91
C LEU A 50 -7.76 20.33 -18.00
N PRO A 51 -6.61 19.77 -18.44
CA PRO A 51 -5.85 20.33 -19.55
C PRO A 51 -6.65 20.19 -20.87
N ASP A 52 -6.62 21.24 -21.69
CA ASP A 52 -7.29 21.26 -23.00
C ASP A 52 -6.67 20.26 -23.99
N ILE A 53 -5.41 19.90 -23.78
CA ILE A 53 -4.66 19.01 -24.66
C ILE A 53 -4.11 17.86 -23.82
N TYR A 54 -4.42 16.65 -24.25
CA TYR A 54 -3.79 15.44 -23.71
C TYR A 54 -2.37 15.26 -24.25
N GLY A 55 -1.39 15.24 -23.37
CA GLY A 55 0.00 14.89 -23.68
C GLY A 55 0.36 13.56 -23.03
N ALA A 56 0.82 12.60 -23.83
CA ALA A 56 1.27 11.30 -23.32
C ALA A 56 2.70 11.43 -22.76
N GLU A 57 2.84 11.41 -21.43
CA GLU A 57 4.12 11.38 -20.75
C GLU A 57 4.18 10.18 -19.79
N PRO A 58 5.07 9.20 -20.03
CA PRO A 58 5.11 7.94 -19.22
C PRO A 58 5.34 8.13 -17.74
N ARG A 59 6.01 9.23 -17.32
CA ARG A 59 6.25 9.58 -15.91
C ARG A 59 5.15 10.47 -15.33
N GLY A 60 4.12 10.78 -16.08
CA GLY A 60 3.14 11.84 -15.77
C GLY A 60 3.58 13.21 -16.27
N GLN A 61 2.62 14.11 -16.41
CA GLN A 61 2.83 15.44 -17.01
C GLN A 61 3.96 16.21 -16.32
N ARG A 62 4.86 16.81 -17.12
CA ARG A 62 6.04 17.50 -16.59
C ARG A 62 5.67 18.61 -15.61
N TYR A 63 4.70 19.45 -15.95
CA TYR A 63 4.26 20.54 -15.07
C TYR A 63 3.76 20.04 -13.71
N ALA A 64 3.10 18.86 -13.67
CA ALA A 64 2.62 18.27 -12.43
C ALA A 64 3.78 17.72 -11.59
N ARG A 65 4.79 17.12 -12.23
CA ARG A 65 6.02 16.68 -11.54
C ARG A 65 6.84 17.86 -11.02
N GLU A 66 6.91 18.96 -11.76
CA GLU A 66 7.56 20.21 -11.33
C GLU A 66 6.86 20.80 -10.09
N ALA A 67 5.54 20.86 -10.09
CA ALA A 67 4.76 21.32 -8.94
C ALA A 67 4.94 20.42 -7.71
N LEU A 68 4.96 19.11 -7.91
CA LEU A 68 5.20 18.12 -6.84
C LEU A 68 6.63 18.21 -6.29
N ALA A 69 7.64 18.34 -7.16
CA ALA A 69 9.03 18.52 -6.74
C ALA A 69 9.18 19.79 -5.88
N ALA A 70 8.64 20.91 -6.33
CA ALA A 70 8.67 22.17 -5.58
C ALA A 70 7.99 22.04 -4.20
N PHE A 71 6.85 21.36 -4.13
CA PHE A 71 6.15 21.08 -2.88
C PHE A 71 6.98 20.23 -1.91
N LEU A 72 7.61 19.15 -2.41
CA LEU A 72 8.43 18.26 -1.60
C LEU A 72 9.71 18.94 -1.12
N GLN A 73 10.39 19.70 -2.01
CA GLN A 73 11.58 20.48 -1.69
C GLN A 73 11.27 21.56 -0.63
N GLY A 74 10.13 22.21 -0.72
CA GLY A 74 9.65 23.16 0.30
C GLY A 74 9.42 22.53 1.68
N ARG A 75 9.35 21.18 1.76
CA ARG A 75 9.27 20.38 2.99
C ARG A 75 10.61 19.76 3.42
N GLY A 76 11.69 20.13 2.76
CA GLY A 76 13.05 19.67 3.09
C GLY A 76 13.42 18.32 2.47
N ASN A 77 12.67 17.83 1.46
CA ASN A 77 13.06 16.63 0.73
C ASN A 77 13.99 17.01 -0.43
N ASP A 78 15.06 16.25 -0.60
CA ASP A 78 15.94 16.34 -1.75
C ASP A 78 15.41 15.42 -2.86
N VAL A 79 14.68 15.99 -3.81
CA VAL A 79 14.04 15.27 -4.91
C VAL A 79 14.08 16.09 -6.19
N ALA A 80 14.55 15.50 -7.28
CA ALA A 80 14.49 16.12 -8.60
C ALA A 80 13.17 15.80 -9.33
N VAL A 81 12.82 16.58 -10.33
CA VAL A 81 11.64 16.36 -11.18
C VAL A 81 11.73 15.00 -11.89
N GLU A 82 12.95 14.61 -12.25
CA GLU A 82 13.26 13.37 -12.96
C GLU A 82 13.09 12.11 -12.09
N ASP A 83 13.10 12.26 -10.76
CA ASP A 83 12.90 11.16 -9.82
C ASP A 83 11.41 10.84 -9.59
N LEU A 84 10.52 11.68 -10.12
CA LEU A 84 9.10 11.59 -9.88
C LEU A 84 8.35 10.85 -10.99
N TYR A 85 7.48 9.96 -10.55
CA TYR A 85 6.48 9.28 -11.38
C TYR A 85 5.10 9.54 -10.81
N ILE A 86 4.18 10.05 -11.62
CA ILE A 86 2.80 10.27 -11.23
C ILE A 86 1.96 9.10 -11.73
N LEU A 87 1.30 8.46 -10.81
CA LEU A 87 0.46 7.28 -11.04
C LEU A 87 -1.00 7.59 -10.71
N SER A 88 -1.91 6.76 -11.16
CA SER A 88 -3.34 6.90 -10.89
C SER A 88 -3.69 6.63 -9.43
N SER A 89 -2.91 5.78 -8.74
CA SER A 89 -3.14 5.43 -7.35
C SER A 89 -1.91 4.80 -6.71
N THR A 90 -1.89 4.76 -5.36
CA THR A 90 -0.89 4.01 -4.59
C THR A 90 -0.99 2.51 -4.86
N SER A 91 -2.18 1.98 -5.12
CA SER A 91 -2.37 0.56 -5.46
C SER A 91 -1.67 0.19 -6.76
N GLU A 92 -1.71 1.07 -7.76
CA GLU A 92 -0.95 0.90 -9.00
C GLU A 92 0.56 0.90 -8.73
N ALA A 93 1.03 1.80 -7.85
CA ALA A 93 2.44 1.83 -7.44
C ALA A 93 2.89 0.50 -6.83
N TYR A 94 2.10 -0.08 -5.93
CA TYR A 94 2.40 -1.39 -5.34
C TYR A 94 2.51 -2.48 -6.41
N SER A 95 1.54 -2.55 -7.34
CA SER A 95 1.57 -3.53 -8.44
C SER A 95 2.83 -3.37 -9.31
N TRP A 96 3.21 -2.15 -9.65
CA TRP A 96 4.39 -1.90 -10.47
C TRP A 96 5.70 -2.21 -9.74
N LEU A 97 5.80 -1.86 -8.46
CA LEU A 97 6.99 -2.15 -7.66
C LEU A 97 7.15 -3.66 -7.42
N ILE A 98 6.06 -4.37 -7.15
CA ILE A 98 6.10 -5.83 -7.01
C ILE A 98 6.53 -6.48 -8.32
N LYS A 99 5.98 -6.08 -9.48
CA LYS A 99 6.43 -6.56 -10.79
C LYS A 99 7.90 -6.26 -11.10
N LEU A 100 8.41 -5.14 -10.59
CA LEU A 100 9.81 -4.72 -10.82
C LEU A 100 10.79 -5.52 -9.96
N LEU A 101 10.39 -5.85 -8.73
CA LEU A 101 11.30 -6.38 -7.70
C LEU A 101 11.18 -7.89 -7.50
N CYS A 102 10.05 -8.49 -7.90
CA CYS A 102 9.74 -9.88 -7.56
C CYS A 102 9.41 -10.71 -8.81
N ASP A 103 9.85 -11.95 -8.80
CA ASP A 103 9.39 -13.00 -9.69
C ASP A 103 8.23 -13.80 -9.07
N ALA A 104 7.53 -14.59 -9.88
CA ALA A 104 6.47 -15.47 -9.38
C ALA A 104 7.03 -16.50 -8.37
N GLY A 105 6.47 -16.54 -7.18
CA GLY A 105 6.93 -17.39 -6.07
C GLY A 105 7.85 -16.69 -5.08
N ASP A 106 8.28 -15.47 -5.38
CA ASP A 106 8.94 -14.59 -4.40
C ASP A 106 7.96 -14.11 -3.32
N ALA A 107 8.48 -13.42 -2.31
CA ALA A 107 7.70 -12.86 -1.23
C ALA A 107 8.02 -11.38 -0.96
N VAL A 108 7.05 -10.69 -0.36
CA VAL A 108 7.23 -9.36 0.22
C VAL A 108 6.85 -9.37 1.69
N LEU A 109 7.59 -8.63 2.52
CA LEU A 109 7.21 -8.39 3.92
C LEU A 109 6.27 -7.19 4.00
N ALA A 110 5.14 -7.33 4.71
CA ALA A 110 4.19 -6.26 4.93
C ALA A 110 3.74 -6.16 6.40
N PRO A 111 3.37 -4.96 6.88
CA PRO A 111 3.03 -4.76 8.29
C PRO A 111 1.69 -5.38 8.67
N LYS A 112 1.61 -5.90 9.90
CA LYS A 112 0.37 -6.30 10.56
C LYS A 112 0.25 -5.61 11.95
N PRO A 113 -0.81 -4.80 12.18
CA PRO A 113 -1.85 -4.41 11.23
C PRO A 113 -1.32 -3.54 10.09
N GLY A 114 -1.87 -3.71 8.89
CA GLY A 114 -1.43 -3.03 7.68
C GLY A 114 -2.55 -2.80 6.67
N TYR A 115 -2.19 -2.25 5.52
CA TYR A 115 -3.12 -1.94 4.45
C TYR A 115 -3.58 -3.22 3.72
N PRO A 116 -4.88 -3.57 3.75
CA PRO A 116 -5.34 -4.89 3.32
C PRO A 116 -5.11 -5.21 1.84
N LEU A 117 -5.03 -4.20 0.97
CA LEU A 117 -4.87 -4.43 -0.47
C LEU A 117 -3.49 -4.94 -0.87
N ILE A 118 -2.47 -4.82 -0.02
CA ILE A 118 -1.12 -5.30 -0.34
C ILE A 118 -1.15 -6.80 -0.61
N GLU A 119 -1.80 -7.59 0.25
CA GLU A 119 -1.96 -9.02 0.07
C GLU A 119 -2.63 -9.37 -1.26
N SER A 120 -3.75 -8.70 -1.56
CA SER A 120 -4.49 -8.95 -2.80
C SER A 120 -3.66 -8.58 -4.05
N ILE A 121 -2.91 -7.48 -3.99
CA ILE A 121 -2.05 -7.04 -5.10
C ILE A 121 -0.89 -8.04 -5.27
N ALA A 122 -0.20 -8.42 -4.20
CA ALA A 122 0.90 -9.39 -4.26
C ALA A 122 0.42 -10.73 -4.86
N ARG A 123 -0.72 -11.24 -4.41
CA ARG A 123 -1.32 -12.47 -4.95
C ARG A 123 -1.64 -12.37 -6.44
N LEU A 124 -2.13 -11.23 -6.92
CA LEU A 124 -2.38 -11.01 -8.36
C LEU A 124 -1.09 -11.04 -9.18
N GLU A 125 0.03 -10.65 -8.58
CA GLU A 125 1.36 -10.71 -9.19
C GLU A 125 2.07 -12.07 -8.98
N CYS A 126 1.40 -13.07 -8.39
CA CYS A 126 1.96 -14.37 -8.03
C CYS A 126 3.09 -14.29 -6.99
N VAL A 127 3.04 -13.31 -6.11
CA VAL A 127 3.99 -13.05 -5.03
C VAL A 127 3.28 -13.28 -3.70
N ASP A 128 3.95 -13.95 -2.75
CA ASP A 128 3.42 -14.17 -1.43
C ASP A 128 3.61 -12.94 -0.54
N MET A 129 2.69 -12.75 0.42
CA MET A 129 2.85 -11.74 1.45
C MET A 129 3.16 -12.42 2.78
N ILE A 130 4.29 -12.08 3.38
CA ILE A 130 4.69 -12.48 4.73
C ILE A 130 4.46 -11.29 5.65
N GLU A 131 3.80 -11.51 6.78
CA GLU A 131 3.47 -10.46 7.73
C GLU A 131 4.60 -10.26 8.75
N TYR A 132 4.99 -9.00 9.02
CA TYR A 132 5.75 -8.65 10.21
C TYR A 132 4.89 -7.87 11.20
N GLN A 133 5.12 -8.09 12.51
CA GLN A 133 4.21 -7.54 13.51
C GLN A 133 4.57 -6.11 13.91
N GLN A 134 3.55 -5.27 13.95
CA GLN A 134 3.57 -4.07 14.75
C GLN A 134 2.93 -4.38 16.11
N ARG A 135 3.59 -3.98 17.18
CA ARG A 135 3.13 -4.22 18.55
C ARG A 135 2.77 -2.92 19.24
N PHE A 136 1.98 -2.99 20.27
CA PHE A 136 1.54 -1.84 21.05
C PHE A 136 1.89 -2.00 22.54
N ASP A 137 2.67 -1.06 23.08
CA ASP A 137 3.08 -1.00 24.48
C ASP A 137 2.74 0.36 25.13
N GLY A 138 1.72 1.05 24.62
CA GLY A 138 1.39 2.44 24.87
C GLY A 138 1.71 3.33 23.68
N SER A 139 2.56 2.85 22.78
CA SER A 139 2.78 3.38 21.42
C SER A 139 2.99 2.21 20.46
N TRP A 140 2.66 2.41 19.18
CA TRP A 140 2.96 1.41 18.16
C TRP A 140 4.46 1.37 17.86
N TYR A 141 5.01 0.17 17.67
CA TYR A 141 6.39 -0.05 17.26
C TYR A 141 6.50 -1.30 16.38
N ILE A 142 7.57 -1.35 15.56
CA ILE A 142 7.89 -2.50 14.72
C ILE A 142 8.74 -3.47 15.54
N ASP A 143 8.36 -4.75 15.57
CA ASP A 143 9.17 -5.80 16.19
C ASP A 143 10.35 -6.14 15.26
N VAL A 144 11.46 -5.41 15.42
CA VAL A 144 12.65 -5.56 14.58
C VAL A 144 13.33 -6.92 14.77
N ALA A 145 13.15 -7.55 15.94
CA ALA A 145 13.71 -8.89 16.20
C ALA A 145 12.97 -9.94 15.37
N GLU A 146 11.63 -9.90 15.38
CA GLU A 146 10.80 -10.77 14.55
C GLU A 146 11.05 -10.53 13.05
N LEU A 147 11.23 -9.26 12.64
CA LEU A 147 11.57 -8.92 11.26
C LEU A 147 12.91 -9.54 10.84
N ARG A 148 13.91 -9.54 11.71
CA ARG A 148 15.19 -10.19 11.49
C ARG A 148 15.04 -11.69 11.34
N GLU A 149 14.32 -12.34 12.27
CA GLU A 149 14.06 -13.77 12.21
C GLU A 149 13.39 -14.18 10.91
N ALA A 150 12.44 -13.40 10.41
CA ALA A 150 11.79 -13.65 9.13
C ALA A 150 12.79 -13.59 7.96
N LEU A 151 13.70 -12.61 7.95
CA LEU A 151 14.70 -12.45 6.90
C LEU A 151 15.81 -13.51 6.96
N GLU A 152 16.16 -14.01 8.15
CA GLU A 152 17.18 -15.04 8.37
C GLU A 152 16.63 -16.47 8.23
N SER A 153 15.31 -16.65 8.07
CA SER A 153 14.66 -17.96 7.86
C SER A 153 14.85 -18.49 6.45
N GLU A 154 14.50 -19.77 6.23
CA GLU A 154 14.48 -20.37 4.88
C GLU A 154 13.54 -19.59 3.93
N GLU A 155 12.44 -19.07 4.45
CA GLU A 155 11.52 -18.20 3.71
C GLU A 155 12.17 -16.84 3.33
N GLY A 156 13.18 -16.40 4.10
CA GLY A 156 13.89 -15.13 3.90
C GLY A 156 14.58 -15.04 2.54
N GLU A 157 15.06 -16.16 2.00
CA GLU A 157 15.76 -16.19 0.70
C GLU A 157 14.88 -15.70 -0.46
N ARG A 158 13.57 -15.87 -0.35
CA ARG A 158 12.61 -15.42 -1.38
C ARG A 158 12.00 -14.05 -1.10
N ILE A 159 12.33 -13.41 0.02
CA ILE A 159 11.84 -12.07 0.34
C ILE A 159 12.62 -11.04 -0.47
N ARG A 160 11.93 -10.33 -1.36
CA ARG A 160 12.52 -9.36 -2.28
C ARG A 160 12.31 -7.92 -1.89
N ALA A 161 11.29 -7.65 -1.08
CA ALA A 161 10.97 -6.29 -0.65
C ALA A 161 10.30 -6.26 0.72
N LEU A 162 10.49 -5.14 1.44
CA LEU A 162 9.79 -4.82 2.67
C LEU A 162 8.94 -3.58 2.46
N VAL A 163 7.65 -3.68 2.78
CA VAL A 163 6.70 -2.58 2.67
C VAL A 163 6.62 -1.83 3.99
N LEU A 164 6.96 -0.55 3.96
CA LEU A 164 6.74 0.40 5.06
C LEU A 164 5.69 1.43 4.66
N ILE A 165 4.68 1.58 5.51
CA ILE A 165 3.65 2.62 5.36
C ILE A 165 3.85 3.63 6.49
N ASN A 166 4.12 4.89 6.14
CA ASN A 166 4.47 5.91 7.12
C ASN A 166 3.79 7.26 6.83
N PRO A 167 2.81 7.70 7.64
CA PRO A 167 2.23 6.98 8.78
C PRO A 167 1.52 5.69 8.36
N ASN A 168 1.54 4.69 9.26
CA ASN A 168 0.94 3.40 8.95
C ASN A 168 -0.60 3.46 8.85
N ASN A 169 -1.15 2.74 7.91
CA ASN A 169 -2.59 2.49 7.80
C ASN A 169 -2.88 1.05 8.27
N PRO A 170 -3.67 0.80 9.36
CA PRO A 170 -4.63 1.74 9.95
C PRO A 170 -4.17 2.42 11.26
N THR A 171 -2.98 2.14 11.80
CA THR A 171 -2.59 2.56 13.15
C THR A 171 -2.30 4.05 13.30
N GLY A 172 -1.98 4.74 12.20
CA GLY A 172 -1.56 6.14 12.21
C GLY A 172 -0.15 6.35 12.79
N SER A 173 0.57 5.28 13.12
CA SER A 173 1.90 5.34 13.74
C SER A 173 2.97 5.75 12.74
N TYR A 174 3.97 6.47 13.25
CA TYR A 174 5.19 6.79 12.50
C TYR A 174 6.31 5.82 12.88
N VAL A 175 7.10 5.43 11.89
CA VAL A 175 8.33 4.66 12.09
C VAL A 175 9.32 5.51 12.88
N LYS A 176 9.79 4.98 14.02
CA LYS A 176 10.76 5.67 14.87
C LYS A 176 12.14 5.71 14.21
N PRO A 177 12.98 6.74 14.45
CA PRO A 177 14.32 6.82 13.85
C PRO A 177 15.17 5.57 14.07
N SER A 178 15.15 5.01 15.28
CA SER A 178 15.87 3.78 15.64
C SER A 178 15.38 2.55 14.88
N GLU A 179 14.07 2.43 14.67
CA GLU A 179 13.47 1.36 13.86
C GLU A 179 13.90 1.49 12.41
N ARG A 180 13.81 2.71 11.84
CA ARG A 180 14.24 2.98 10.47
C ARG A 180 15.70 2.58 10.24
N GLU A 181 16.61 2.98 11.14
CA GLU A 181 18.02 2.63 11.04
C GLU A 181 18.25 1.12 11.11
N ALA A 182 17.52 0.43 12.00
CA ALA A 182 17.62 -1.02 12.13
C ALA A 182 17.10 -1.73 10.88
N ILE A 183 15.95 -1.31 10.35
CA ILE A 183 15.34 -1.89 9.14
C ILE A 183 16.25 -1.68 7.93
N VAL A 184 16.78 -0.47 7.74
CA VAL A 184 17.72 -0.20 6.63
C VAL A 184 18.95 -1.12 6.71
N ARG A 185 19.50 -1.37 7.91
CA ARG A 185 20.61 -2.32 8.09
C ARG A 185 20.24 -3.77 7.79
N LEU A 186 18.99 -4.16 7.96
CA LEU A 186 18.51 -5.51 7.62
C LEU A 186 18.28 -5.72 6.13
N CYS A 187 18.07 -4.64 5.37
CA CYS A 187 17.86 -4.70 3.92
C CYS A 187 19.18 -4.68 3.12
N HIS A 188 20.33 -4.56 3.77
CA HIS A 188 21.68 -4.59 3.18
C HIS A 188 22.42 -5.88 3.52
#